data_40ba4ea96651b5648a9490672f09d641
#
_entry.id   40ba4ea96651b5648a9490672f09d641
#
_cell.length_a   1.000
_cell.length_b   1.000
_cell.length_c   1.000
_cell.angle_alpha   90.00
_cell.angle_beta   90.00
_cell.angle_gamma   90.00
#
_symmetry.space_group_name_H-M   'P 1'
#
loop_
_entity.id
_entity.type
_entity.pdbx_description
1 polymer ?
#
loop_
_entity_poly.entity_id
_entity_poly.type
_entity_poly.pdbx_seq_one_letter_code
_entity_poly.pdbx_strand_id
1 'polypeptide(L)'
;DNIDVQFAEDQGIHVINTPEASSNSVAELVFAHLFGMARFLHQSNREMPLEGDSRFKELKKMYGNGIELRGKTLGIIGFGRIGKETAKIALGIGMNVIASDPVVQSSVITLDFFNGQKISIAIDTISKQEVLKEADFITIHTPSQNKYLIDESDIEMMKNNVGIINTSRGSVLNEVALVNAIEQGKVIFAGLDVFEKEPTPEIQLLMNPELSLTPCLLYTSDAADDLFR
;
A
#
# COMPACT_ATOMS: atom_id res chain seq x y z
N ASP A 1 -7.83 -18.78 -2.62
CA ASP A 1 -9.07 -18.55 -1.84
C ASP A 1 -10.35 -18.93 -2.60
N ASN A 2 -10.29 -19.13 -3.94
CA ASN A 2 -11.44 -19.48 -4.77
C ASN A 2 -11.48 -20.96 -5.17
N ILE A 3 -10.53 -21.76 -4.67
CA ILE A 3 -10.42 -23.19 -4.95
C ILE A 3 -10.62 -23.95 -3.65
N ASP A 4 -11.55 -24.91 -3.66
CA ASP A 4 -11.66 -25.92 -2.60
C ASP A 4 -10.51 -26.92 -2.78
N VAL A 5 -9.41 -26.65 -2.07
CA VAL A 5 -8.17 -27.45 -2.18
C VAL A 5 -8.40 -28.88 -1.75
N GLN A 6 -9.18 -29.10 -0.68
CA GLN A 6 -9.45 -30.44 -0.19
C GLN A 6 -10.27 -31.26 -1.20
N PHE A 7 -11.31 -30.64 -1.77
CA PHE A 7 -12.09 -31.31 -2.82
C PHE A 7 -11.22 -31.64 -4.05
N ALA A 8 -10.33 -30.71 -4.46
CA ALA A 8 -9.44 -30.98 -5.59
C ALA A 8 -8.47 -32.14 -5.30
N GLU A 9 -7.88 -32.19 -4.11
CA GLU A 9 -7.00 -33.26 -3.68
C GLU A 9 -7.74 -34.63 -3.64
N ASP A 10 -8.98 -34.67 -3.15
CA ASP A 10 -9.83 -35.88 -3.14
C ASP A 10 -10.14 -36.38 -4.55
N GLN A 11 -10.10 -35.51 -5.56
CA GLN A 11 -10.23 -35.87 -6.98
C GLN A 11 -8.88 -36.18 -7.66
N GLY A 12 -7.77 -36.23 -6.91
CA GLY A 12 -6.43 -36.47 -7.44
C GLY A 12 -5.82 -35.28 -8.19
N ILE A 13 -6.36 -34.06 -7.99
CA ILE A 13 -5.87 -32.84 -8.60
C ILE A 13 -4.95 -32.13 -7.61
N HIS A 14 -3.69 -31.90 -7.98
CA HIS A 14 -2.74 -31.15 -7.18
C HIS A 14 -2.93 -29.66 -7.39
N VAL A 15 -3.24 -28.94 -6.32
CA VAL A 15 -3.33 -27.46 -6.33
C VAL A 15 -2.00 -26.89 -5.88
N ILE A 16 -1.38 -26.13 -6.76
CA ILE A 16 -0.14 -25.40 -6.47
C ILE A 16 -0.38 -23.89 -6.65
N ASN A 17 0.32 -23.10 -5.89
CA ASN A 17 0.34 -21.64 -6.06
C ASN A 17 1.78 -21.14 -6.18
N THR A 18 1.94 -19.92 -6.69
CA THR A 18 3.23 -19.23 -6.84
C THR A 18 3.29 -18.01 -5.92
N PRO A 19 3.40 -18.19 -4.60
CA PRO A 19 3.20 -17.12 -3.62
C PRO A 19 4.30 -16.04 -3.63
N GLU A 20 5.41 -16.26 -4.33
CA GLU A 20 6.53 -15.32 -4.44
C GLU A 20 6.44 -14.44 -5.69
N ALA A 21 5.76 -14.92 -6.74
CA ALA A 21 5.77 -14.29 -8.06
C ALA A 21 5.24 -12.84 -8.07
N SER A 22 4.24 -12.54 -7.24
CA SER A 22 3.62 -11.20 -7.18
C SER A 22 4.19 -10.27 -6.10
N SER A 23 5.14 -10.73 -5.27
CA SER A 23 5.57 -9.93 -4.10
C SER A 23 6.21 -8.60 -4.50
N ASN A 24 7.04 -8.60 -5.54
CA ASN A 24 7.67 -7.39 -6.06
C ASN A 24 6.65 -6.44 -6.70
N SER A 25 5.75 -6.98 -7.52
CA SER A 25 4.72 -6.18 -8.21
C SER A 25 3.80 -5.47 -7.23
N VAL A 26 3.39 -6.15 -6.15
CA VAL A 26 2.59 -5.52 -5.10
C VAL A 26 3.37 -4.43 -4.38
N ALA A 27 4.63 -4.66 -4.05
CA ALA A 27 5.49 -3.65 -3.42
C ALA A 27 5.68 -2.42 -4.32
N GLU A 28 5.88 -2.62 -5.63
CA GLU A 28 5.97 -1.53 -6.61
C GLU A 28 4.66 -0.76 -6.73
N LEU A 29 3.50 -1.43 -6.71
CA LEU A 29 2.19 -0.79 -6.71
C LEU A 29 1.98 0.09 -5.48
N VAL A 30 2.44 -0.32 -4.30
CA VAL A 30 2.44 0.53 -3.08
C VAL A 30 3.17 1.84 -3.35
N PHE A 31 4.36 1.77 -3.96
CA PHE A 31 5.14 2.97 -4.28
C PHE A 31 4.57 3.78 -5.44
N ALA A 32 3.88 3.15 -6.40
CA ALA A 32 3.12 3.88 -7.41
C ALA A 32 2.03 4.75 -6.77
N HIS A 33 1.26 4.23 -5.82
CA HIS A 33 0.32 5.01 -5.03
C HIS A 33 1.04 6.09 -4.20
N LEU A 34 2.09 5.75 -3.46
CA LEU A 34 2.84 6.70 -2.63
C LEU A 34 3.38 7.89 -3.44
N PHE A 35 4.09 7.63 -4.53
CA PHE A 35 4.61 8.70 -5.38
C PHE A 35 3.48 9.48 -6.06
N GLY A 36 2.45 8.78 -6.53
CA GLY A 36 1.29 9.41 -7.16
C GLY A 36 0.60 10.41 -6.25
N MET A 37 0.39 10.04 -5.00
CA MET A 37 -0.26 10.89 -4.00
C MET A 37 0.67 11.98 -3.47
N ALA A 38 1.89 11.64 -3.09
CA ALA A 38 2.86 12.59 -2.53
C ALA A 38 3.21 13.73 -3.51
N ARG A 39 3.04 13.52 -4.81
CA ARG A 39 3.32 14.50 -5.87
C ARG A 39 2.08 14.93 -6.67
N PHE A 40 0.87 14.60 -6.19
CA PHE A 40 -0.43 14.93 -6.83
C PHE A 40 -0.54 14.46 -8.28
N LEU A 41 0.15 13.36 -8.64
CA LEU A 41 0.21 12.90 -10.02
C LEU A 41 -1.16 12.45 -10.55
N HIS A 42 -1.93 11.72 -9.73
CA HIS A 42 -3.25 11.21 -10.12
C HIS A 42 -4.26 12.35 -10.30
N GLN A 43 -4.23 13.37 -9.43
CA GLN A 43 -5.10 14.56 -9.51
C GLN A 43 -4.72 15.41 -10.72
N SER A 44 -3.44 15.75 -10.85
CA SER A 44 -2.95 16.57 -11.97
C SER A 44 -3.20 15.92 -13.34
N ASN A 45 -3.09 14.58 -13.44
CA ASN A 45 -3.41 13.86 -14.67
C ASN A 45 -4.90 13.90 -15.05
N ARG A 46 -5.78 14.09 -14.10
CA ARG A 46 -7.24 14.27 -14.35
C ARG A 46 -7.54 15.68 -14.85
N GLU A 47 -6.88 16.70 -14.31
CA GLU A 47 -7.20 18.11 -14.56
C GLU A 47 -6.43 18.72 -15.74
N MET A 48 -5.15 18.34 -15.91
CA MET A 48 -4.33 18.90 -17.00
C MET A 48 -4.93 18.73 -18.40
N PRO A 49 -5.53 17.59 -18.78
CA PRO A 49 -6.19 17.45 -20.09
C PRO A 49 -7.42 18.34 -20.27
N LEU A 50 -8.10 18.70 -19.17
CA LEU A 50 -9.37 19.43 -19.19
C LEU A 50 -9.17 20.95 -19.09
N GLU A 51 -8.22 21.40 -18.27
CA GLU A 51 -8.09 22.79 -17.85
C GLU A 51 -6.67 23.36 -17.97
N GLY A 52 -5.72 22.54 -18.44
CA GLY A 52 -4.32 22.91 -18.44
C GLY A 52 -3.97 24.07 -19.38
N ASP A 53 -4.75 24.32 -20.40
CA ASP A 53 -4.60 25.46 -21.32
C ASP A 53 -5.06 26.79 -20.71
N SER A 54 -6.12 26.75 -19.92
CA SER A 54 -6.80 27.94 -19.37
C SER A 54 -6.39 28.25 -17.92
N ARG A 55 -6.10 27.21 -17.10
CA ARG A 55 -5.83 27.34 -15.65
C ARG A 55 -4.44 26.87 -15.22
N PHE A 56 -3.47 26.81 -16.10
CA PHE A 56 -2.13 26.25 -15.81
C PHE A 56 -1.48 26.86 -14.57
N LYS A 57 -1.56 28.19 -14.38
CA LYS A 57 -0.96 28.86 -13.21
C LYS A 57 -1.62 28.47 -11.90
N GLU A 58 -2.94 28.27 -11.92
CA GLU A 58 -3.71 27.86 -10.75
C GLU A 58 -3.38 26.41 -10.38
N LEU A 59 -3.39 25.50 -11.35
CA LEU A 59 -3.02 24.09 -11.18
C LEU A 59 -1.59 23.95 -10.64
N LYS A 60 -0.64 24.73 -11.20
CA LYS A 60 0.75 24.78 -10.70
C LYS A 60 0.82 25.19 -9.22
N LYS A 61 0.01 26.15 -8.81
CA LYS A 61 -0.06 26.62 -7.41
C LYS A 61 -0.72 25.55 -6.52
N MET A 62 -1.80 24.96 -6.96
CA MET A 62 -2.56 23.91 -6.25
C MET A 62 -1.68 22.71 -5.93
N TYR A 63 -0.93 22.21 -6.92
CA TYR A 63 -0.06 21.02 -6.77
C TYR A 63 1.39 21.35 -6.40
N GLY A 64 1.66 22.61 -5.99
CA GLY A 64 3.01 23.06 -5.64
C GLY A 64 3.56 22.54 -4.31
N ASN A 65 2.70 22.01 -3.44
CA ASN A 65 3.05 21.60 -2.07
C ASN A 65 3.23 20.07 -1.94
N GLY A 66 3.84 19.44 -2.94
CA GLY A 66 4.14 18.00 -2.88
C GLY A 66 5.08 17.65 -1.71
N ILE A 67 4.97 16.40 -1.25
CA ILE A 67 5.77 15.84 -0.15
C ILE A 67 6.93 15.02 -0.73
N GLU A 68 8.12 15.17 -0.16
CA GLU A 68 9.25 14.29 -0.41
C GLU A 68 9.20 13.08 0.53
N LEU A 69 9.37 11.88 -0.01
CA LEU A 69 9.33 10.64 0.78
C LEU A 69 10.64 10.39 1.53
N ARG A 70 11.77 10.90 1.03
CA ARG A 70 13.08 10.77 1.71
C ARG A 70 13.01 11.33 3.12
N GLY A 71 13.50 10.54 4.09
CA GLY A 71 13.49 10.88 5.51
C GLY A 71 12.14 10.74 6.20
N LYS A 72 11.07 10.42 5.47
CA LYS A 72 9.76 10.08 6.07
C LYS A 72 9.79 8.64 6.57
N THR A 73 8.92 8.33 7.52
CA THR A 73 8.79 7.01 8.11
C THR A 73 7.64 6.24 7.47
N LEU A 74 7.96 5.10 6.85
CA LEU A 74 6.98 4.13 6.37
C LEU A 74 6.72 3.09 7.46
N GLY A 75 5.48 3.01 7.95
CA GLY A 75 4.98 1.97 8.83
C GLY A 75 4.42 0.80 8.01
N ILE A 76 4.95 -0.39 8.24
CA ILE A 76 4.53 -1.61 7.54
C ILE A 76 3.77 -2.51 8.52
N ILE A 77 2.50 -2.75 8.27
CA ILE A 77 1.67 -3.67 9.06
C ILE A 77 1.51 -4.98 8.29
N GLY A 78 2.14 -6.04 8.80
CA GLY A 78 2.37 -7.30 8.12
C GLY A 78 3.77 -7.34 7.49
N PHE A 79 4.74 -7.96 8.18
CA PHE A 79 6.14 -8.00 7.76
C PHE A 79 6.53 -9.35 7.14
N GLY A 80 5.60 -9.90 6.33
CA GLY A 80 5.79 -11.08 5.49
C GLY A 80 6.59 -10.76 4.21
N ARG A 81 6.42 -11.59 3.17
CA ARG A 81 7.13 -11.44 1.88
C ARG A 81 6.93 -10.06 1.26
N ILE A 82 5.69 -9.63 1.05
CA ILE A 82 5.37 -8.33 0.44
C ILE A 82 5.89 -7.18 1.30
N GLY A 83 5.67 -7.22 2.63
CA GLY A 83 6.15 -6.19 3.53
C GLY A 83 7.68 -6.02 3.49
N LYS A 84 8.42 -7.11 3.33
CA LYS A 84 9.89 -7.07 3.17
C LYS A 84 10.33 -6.49 1.83
N GLU A 85 9.67 -6.83 0.73
CA GLU A 85 9.95 -6.20 -0.57
C GLU A 85 9.59 -4.71 -0.55
N THR A 86 8.47 -4.33 0.08
CA THR A 86 8.12 -2.92 0.31
C THR A 86 9.19 -2.20 1.14
N ALA A 87 9.73 -2.85 2.18
CA ALA A 87 10.83 -2.28 2.97
C ALA A 87 12.10 -2.05 2.15
N LYS A 88 12.45 -2.96 1.22
CA LYS A 88 13.61 -2.77 0.32
C LYS A 88 13.48 -1.51 -0.52
N ILE A 89 12.32 -1.29 -1.12
CA ILE A 89 12.08 -0.09 -1.94
C ILE A 89 12.14 1.15 -1.06
N ALA A 90 11.48 1.14 0.12
CA ALA A 90 11.48 2.25 1.06
C ALA A 90 12.90 2.68 1.47
N LEU A 91 13.71 1.71 1.88
CA LEU A 91 15.12 1.95 2.25
C LEU A 91 15.93 2.47 1.04
N GLY A 92 15.69 1.91 -0.16
CA GLY A 92 16.36 2.33 -1.39
C GLY A 92 16.12 3.79 -1.76
N ILE A 93 14.94 4.34 -1.47
CA ILE A 93 14.61 5.75 -1.71
C ILE A 93 14.91 6.66 -0.51
N GLY A 94 15.44 6.09 0.58
CA GLY A 94 15.86 6.84 1.77
C GLY A 94 14.76 7.16 2.76
N MET A 95 13.70 6.34 2.82
CA MET A 95 12.72 6.39 3.92
C MET A 95 13.24 5.64 5.14
N ASN A 96 12.76 6.02 6.33
CA ASN A 96 12.84 5.18 7.52
C ASN A 96 11.76 4.10 7.45
N VAL A 97 12.07 2.91 7.96
CA VAL A 97 11.12 1.78 7.97
C VAL A 97 10.94 1.29 9.40
N ILE A 98 9.69 1.20 9.82
CA ILE A 98 9.26 0.52 11.04
C ILE A 98 8.19 -0.51 10.67
N ALA A 99 8.15 -1.64 11.35
CA ALA A 99 7.25 -2.73 11.00
C ALA A 99 6.57 -3.34 12.21
N SER A 100 5.37 -3.87 12.02
CA SER A 100 4.64 -4.67 12.98
C SER A 100 4.18 -5.97 12.35
N ASP A 101 4.42 -7.07 13.04
CA ASP A 101 3.95 -8.40 12.64
C ASP A 101 3.77 -9.28 13.88
N PRO A 102 2.69 -10.06 13.99
CA PRO A 102 2.45 -10.91 15.17
C PRO A 102 3.40 -12.13 15.24
N VAL A 103 4.02 -12.51 14.12
CA VAL A 103 4.84 -13.72 14.01
C VAL A 103 6.32 -13.39 13.81
N VAL A 104 6.61 -12.43 12.92
CA VAL A 104 7.97 -12.01 12.60
C VAL A 104 8.43 -11.00 13.64
N GLN A 105 9.41 -11.33 14.46
CA GLN A 105 9.97 -10.41 15.47
C GLN A 105 11.15 -9.58 14.95
N SER A 106 11.88 -10.12 13.98
CA SER A 106 13.01 -9.44 13.34
C SER A 106 13.24 -9.99 11.94
N SER A 107 13.77 -9.18 11.05
CA SER A 107 14.20 -9.64 9.74
C SER A 107 15.35 -8.79 9.21
N VAL A 108 16.28 -9.44 8.50
CA VAL A 108 17.34 -8.74 7.77
C VAL A 108 16.86 -8.46 6.36
N ILE A 109 16.82 -7.20 6.01
CA ILE A 109 16.49 -6.72 4.65
C ILE A 109 17.80 -6.49 3.91
N THR A 110 18.01 -7.19 2.80
CA THR A 110 19.21 -7.05 1.97
C THR A 110 18.86 -6.31 0.69
N LEU A 111 19.54 -5.22 0.44
CA LEU A 111 19.52 -4.48 -0.81
C LEU A 111 20.67 -5.01 -1.69
N ASP A 112 20.30 -5.58 -2.82
CA ASP A 112 21.23 -6.11 -3.82
C ASP A 112 21.39 -5.09 -4.95
N PHE A 113 22.62 -4.67 -5.23
CA PHE A 113 22.93 -3.75 -6.31
C PHE A 113 23.51 -4.51 -7.51
N PHE A 114 23.22 -4.02 -8.72
CA PHE A 114 23.65 -4.69 -9.97
C PHE A 114 25.17 -4.84 -10.09
N ASN A 115 25.94 -4.01 -9.37
CA ASN A 115 27.42 -4.11 -9.31
C ASN A 115 27.92 -5.17 -8.32
N GLY A 116 27.02 -5.98 -7.73
CA GLY A 116 27.33 -7.04 -6.78
C GLY A 116 27.47 -6.57 -5.33
N GLN A 117 27.37 -5.29 -5.05
CA GLN A 117 27.33 -4.79 -3.67
C GLN A 117 26.04 -5.18 -2.99
N LYS A 118 26.10 -5.44 -1.69
CA LYS A 118 24.95 -5.75 -0.86
C LYS A 118 25.00 -4.95 0.43
N ILE A 119 23.86 -4.41 0.84
CA ILE A 119 23.70 -3.73 2.12
C ILE A 119 22.60 -4.46 2.89
N SER A 120 22.90 -4.91 4.09
CA SER A 120 21.95 -5.61 4.96
C SER A 120 21.58 -4.75 6.16
N ILE A 121 20.30 -4.58 6.39
CA ILE A 121 19.72 -3.77 7.46
C ILE A 121 18.79 -4.67 8.28
N ALA A 122 19.03 -4.80 9.57
CA ALA A 122 18.14 -5.49 10.49
C ALA A 122 16.99 -4.57 10.87
N ILE A 123 15.76 -5.09 10.81
CA ILE A 123 14.54 -4.41 11.25
C ILE A 123 13.86 -5.29 12.28
N ASP A 124 13.78 -4.81 13.51
CA ASP A 124 13.00 -5.43 14.58
C ASP A 124 11.56 -4.91 14.47
N THR A 125 10.59 -5.80 14.62
CA THR A 125 9.18 -5.40 14.65
C THR A 125 8.82 -4.82 16.00
N ILE A 126 7.96 -3.84 16.00
CA ILE A 126 7.41 -3.18 17.17
C ILE A 126 5.90 -3.41 17.23
N SER A 127 5.24 -2.95 18.27
CA SER A 127 3.79 -3.08 18.37
C SER A 127 3.07 -2.29 17.26
N LYS A 128 1.86 -2.75 16.87
CA LYS A 128 1.02 -2.01 15.91
C LYS A 128 0.80 -0.57 16.37
N GLN A 129 0.54 -0.38 17.65
CA GLN A 129 0.27 0.94 18.24
C GLN A 129 1.47 1.90 18.09
N GLU A 130 2.69 1.41 18.23
CA GLU A 130 3.89 2.21 18.00
C GLU A 130 4.04 2.57 16.53
N VAL A 131 3.82 1.61 15.62
CA VAL A 131 3.84 1.87 14.17
C VAL A 131 2.83 2.96 13.81
N LEU A 132 1.57 2.87 14.33
CA LEU A 132 0.54 3.86 14.06
C LEU A 132 0.92 5.27 14.52
N LYS A 133 1.57 5.39 15.68
CA LYS A 133 1.97 6.70 16.25
C LYS A 133 3.16 7.33 15.54
N GLU A 134 4.08 6.52 15.03
CA GLU A 134 5.37 7.01 14.52
C GLU A 134 5.44 7.14 12.99
N ALA A 135 4.56 6.45 12.26
CA ALA A 135 4.58 6.45 10.81
C ALA A 135 4.05 7.76 10.21
N ASP A 136 4.66 8.23 9.13
CA ASP A 136 4.14 9.28 8.26
C ASP A 136 3.26 8.69 7.16
N PHE A 137 3.57 7.46 6.74
CA PHE A 137 2.80 6.66 5.81
C PHE A 137 2.65 5.24 6.35
N ILE A 138 1.49 4.63 6.16
CA ILE A 138 1.21 3.26 6.60
C ILE A 138 0.79 2.43 5.40
N THR A 139 1.36 1.23 5.29
CA THR A 139 0.96 0.23 4.29
C THR A 139 0.62 -1.09 4.96
N ILE A 140 -0.42 -1.76 4.44
CA ILE A 140 -1.00 -2.95 5.04
C ILE A 140 -0.74 -4.16 4.14
N HIS A 141 -0.16 -5.23 4.71
CA HIS A 141 0.20 -6.47 4.01
C HIS A 141 -0.21 -7.70 4.82
N THR A 142 -1.45 -7.73 5.26
CA THR A 142 -2.00 -8.83 6.07
C THR A 142 -3.09 -9.58 5.32
N PRO A 143 -3.29 -10.87 5.61
CA PRO A 143 -4.44 -11.61 5.11
C PRO A 143 -5.75 -11.02 5.66
N SER A 144 -6.87 -11.41 5.04
CA SER A 144 -8.21 -11.10 5.54
C SER A 144 -8.38 -11.54 7.00
N GLN A 145 -9.09 -10.76 7.78
CA GLN A 145 -9.41 -11.01 9.18
C GLN A 145 -10.92 -10.84 9.41
N ASN A 146 -11.43 -11.43 10.50
CA ASN A 146 -12.84 -11.30 10.89
C ASN A 146 -13.21 -9.92 11.46
N LYS A 147 -12.22 -9.05 11.66
CA LYS A 147 -12.37 -7.68 12.17
C LYS A 147 -11.43 -6.78 11.41
N TYR A 148 -11.75 -5.50 11.37
CA TYR A 148 -10.82 -4.50 10.85
C TYR A 148 -9.52 -4.53 11.64
N LEU A 149 -8.41 -4.53 10.91
CA LEU A 149 -7.08 -4.37 11.47
C LEU A 149 -6.79 -2.90 11.76
N ILE A 150 -7.34 -2.03 10.91
CA ILE A 150 -7.32 -0.58 11.05
C ILE A 150 -8.76 -0.09 11.12
N ASP A 151 -9.15 0.36 12.29
CA ASP A 151 -10.46 0.93 12.57
C ASP A 151 -10.33 2.40 12.97
N GLU A 152 -11.46 3.07 13.27
CA GLU A 152 -11.51 4.48 13.67
C GLU A 152 -10.53 4.80 14.82
N SER A 153 -10.54 3.99 15.87
CA SER A 153 -9.62 4.15 17.01
C SER A 153 -8.14 4.02 16.65
N ASP A 154 -7.83 3.21 15.64
CA ASP A 154 -6.47 3.07 15.13
C ASP A 154 -6.07 4.33 14.34
N ILE A 155 -6.96 4.87 13.51
CA ILE A 155 -6.72 6.10 12.74
C ILE A 155 -6.54 7.30 13.68
N GLU A 156 -7.31 7.38 14.75
CA GLU A 156 -7.15 8.44 15.77
C GLU A 156 -5.75 8.45 16.39
N MET A 157 -5.13 7.27 16.60
CA MET A 157 -3.75 7.17 17.13
C MET A 157 -2.66 7.59 16.17
N MET A 158 -2.94 7.64 14.86
CA MET A 158 -1.95 8.00 13.85
C MET A 158 -1.54 9.48 13.96
N LYS A 159 -0.46 9.84 13.28
CA LYS A 159 -0.09 11.25 13.11
C LYS A 159 -1.17 12.00 12.32
N ASN A 160 -1.26 13.31 12.54
CA ASN A 160 -1.99 14.17 11.63
C ASN A 160 -1.28 14.21 10.27
N ASN A 161 -2.04 14.29 9.20
CA ASN A 161 -1.55 14.25 7.82
C ASN A 161 -0.89 12.92 7.44
N VAL A 162 -1.34 11.81 8.00
CA VAL A 162 -0.86 10.48 7.64
C VAL A 162 -1.34 10.08 6.24
N GLY A 163 -0.54 9.27 5.53
CA GLY A 163 -0.95 8.57 4.32
C GLY A 163 -1.20 7.09 4.59
N ILE A 164 -2.25 6.50 3.99
CA ILE A 164 -2.59 5.08 4.18
C ILE A 164 -2.66 4.38 2.82
N ILE A 165 -2.03 3.20 2.69
CA ILE A 165 -2.10 2.37 1.50
C ILE A 165 -2.59 0.97 1.87
N ASN A 166 -3.62 0.51 1.15
CA ASN A 166 -4.10 -0.86 1.27
C ASN A 166 -4.12 -1.55 -0.09
N THR A 167 -3.16 -2.46 -0.28
CA THR A 167 -3.05 -3.36 -1.43
C THR A 167 -3.17 -4.82 -1.00
N SER A 168 -3.77 -5.09 0.17
CA SER A 168 -3.87 -6.44 0.72
C SER A 168 -5.28 -7.03 0.58
N ARG A 169 -6.21 -6.63 1.42
CA ARG A 169 -7.63 -7.03 1.40
C ARG A 169 -8.50 -5.86 1.84
N GLY A 170 -9.67 -5.66 1.24
CA GLY A 170 -10.59 -4.60 1.63
C GLY A 170 -11.01 -4.71 3.10
N SER A 171 -11.31 -5.91 3.56
CA SER A 171 -11.80 -6.19 4.92
C SER A 171 -10.85 -5.84 6.08
N VAL A 172 -9.59 -5.46 5.81
CA VAL A 172 -8.64 -5.11 6.88
C VAL A 172 -8.69 -3.64 7.30
N LEU A 173 -9.28 -2.78 6.48
CA LEU A 173 -9.39 -1.34 6.72
C LEU A 173 -10.86 -0.92 6.74
N ASN A 174 -11.29 -0.24 7.77
CA ASN A 174 -12.64 0.35 7.82
C ASN A 174 -12.72 1.54 6.85
N GLU A 175 -13.37 1.34 5.71
CA GLU A 175 -13.48 2.34 4.63
C GLU A 175 -14.30 3.56 5.05
N VAL A 176 -15.32 3.38 5.89
CA VAL A 176 -16.13 4.50 6.42
C VAL A 176 -15.28 5.37 7.35
N ALA A 177 -14.53 4.76 8.25
CA ALA A 177 -13.62 5.49 9.13
C ALA A 177 -12.52 6.22 8.34
N LEU A 178 -12.02 5.60 7.27
CA LEU A 178 -11.05 6.24 6.37
C LEU A 178 -11.61 7.50 5.70
N VAL A 179 -12.82 7.43 5.12
CA VAL A 179 -13.47 8.58 4.46
C VAL A 179 -13.68 9.71 5.46
N ASN A 180 -14.22 9.41 6.65
CA ASN A 180 -14.40 10.39 7.71
C ASN A 180 -13.07 11.07 8.12
N ALA A 181 -11.99 10.29 8.22
CA ALA A 181 -10.68 10.81 8.57
C ALA A 181 -10.06 11.69 7.48
N ILE A 182 -10.34 11.41 6.21
CA ILE A 182 -9.96 12.27 5.08
C ILE A 182 -10.72 13.60 5.14
N GLU A 183 -12.03 13.56 5.34
CA GLU A 183 -12.86 14.77 5.46
C GLU A 183 -12.44 15.66 6.63
N GLN A 184 -11.96 15.06 7.72
CA GLN A 184 -11.42 15.77 8.88
C GLN A 184 -9.97 16.25 8.71
N GLY A 185 -9.30 15.90 7.60
CA GLY A 185 -7.89 16.24 7.36
C GLY A 185 -6.89 15.46 8.22
N LYS A 186 -7.32 14.41 8.91
CA LYS A 186 -6.45 13.51 9.67
C LYS A 186 -5.61 12.65 8.75
N VAL A 187 -6.23 12.08 7.72
CA VAL A 187 -5.62 11.36 6.62
C VAL A 187 -5.62 12.28 5.39
N ILE A 188 -4.45 12.55 4.82
CA ILE A 188 -4.33 13.43 3.65
C ILE A 188 -4.19 12.68 2.34
N PHE A 189 -3.83 11.40 2.40
CA PHE A 189 -3.70 10.54 1.23
C PHE A 189 -4.17 9.13 1.57
N ALA A 190 -4.89 8.51 0.65
CA ALA A 190 -5.07 7.07 0.72
C ALA A 190 -5.02 6.42 -0.67
N GLY A 191 -4.29 5.31 -0.76
CA GLY A 191 -4.18 4.45 -1.94
C GLY A 191 -4.87 3.12 -1.69
N LEU A 192 -5.87 2.78 -2.49
CA LEU A 192 -6.62 1.54 -2.35
C LEU A 192 -6.60 0.77 -3.66
N ASP A 193 -6.15 -0.48 -3.61
CA ASP A 193 -6.22 -1.45 -4.71
C ASP A 193 -7.27 -2.53 -4.47
N VAL A 194 -7.81 -2.57 -3.27
CA VAL A 194 -8.80 -3.55 -2.79
C VAL A 194 -9.89 -2.86 -1.98
N PHE A 195 -11.09 -3.43 -1.96
CA PHE A 195 -12.27 -2.81 -1.36
C PHE A 195 -13.05 -3.79 -0.50
N GLU A 196 -13.80 -3.29 0.49
CA GLU A 196 -14.68 -4.12 1.31
C GLU A 196 -15.75 -4.81 0.46
N LYS A 197 -16.31 -4.10 -0.51
CA LYS A 197 -17.35 -4.59 -1.40
C LYS A 197 -16.84 -4.70 -2.83
N GLU A 198 -16.20 -5.81 -3.13
CA GLU A 198 -15.84 -6.16 -4.50
C GLU A 198 -16.92 -7.06 -5.12
N PRO A 199 -17.29 -6.90 -6.40
CA PRO A 199 -16.73 -5.96 -7.39
C PRO A 199 -17.41 -4.58 -7.46
N THR A 200 -18.17 -4.19 -6.47
CA THR A 200 -18.95 -2.93 -6.44
C THR A 200 -18.55 -2.05 -5.24
N PRO A 201 -17.39 -1.35 -5.30
CA PRO A 201 -16.97 -0.45 -4.25
C PRO A 201 -17.98 0.67 -4.01
N GLU A 202 -18.00 1.20 -2.79
CA GLU A 202 -18.89 2.29 -2.41
C GLU A 202 -18.62 3.57 -3.22
N ILE A 203 -19.69 4.22 -3.67
CA ILE A 203 -19.59 5.41 -4.52
C ILE A 203 -18.85 6.57 -3.84
N GLN A 204 -18.93 6.65 -2.53
CA GLN A 204 -18.22 7.67 -1.74
C GLN A 204 -16.70 7.54 -1.87
N LEU A 205 -16.17 6.32 -1.97
CA LEU A 205 -14.77 6.08 -2.26
C LEU A 205 -14.43 6.46 -3.70
N LEU A 206 -15.23 5.96 -4.67
CA LEU A 206 -14.97 6.17 -6.09
C LEU A 206 -14.98 7.65 -6.49
N MET A 207 -15.77 8.47 -5.82
CA MET A 207 -15.90 9.90 -6.10
C MET A 207 -14.95 10.78 -5.26
N ASN A 208 -14.20 10.21 -4.31
CA ASN A 208 -13.31 11.00 -3.46
C ASN A 208 -12.02 11.37 -4.23
N PRO A 209 -11.73 12.66 -4.44
CA PRO A 209 -10.56 13.11 -5.20
C PRO A 209 -9.23 12.85 -4.49
N GLU A 210 -9.25 12.69 -3.15
CA GLU A 210 -8.06 12.45 -2.34
C GLU A 210 -7.64 10.97 -2.33
N LEU A 211 -8.41 10.10 -2.99
CA LEU A 211 -8.10 8.68 -3.10
C LEU A 211 -7.41 8.34 -4.43
N SER A 212 -6.32 7.60 -4.34
CA SER A 212 -5.70 6.93 -5.48
C SER A 212 -6.22 5.50 -5.55
N LEU A 213 -7.09 5.21 -6.54
CA LEU A 213 -7.80 3.94 -6.63
C LEU A 213 -7.34 3.14 -7.83
N THR A 214 -7.15 1.83 -7.63
CA THR A 214 -6.86 0.87 -8.69
C THR A 214 -7.73 -0.38 -8.55
N PRO A 215 -8.12 -1.05 -9.67
CA PRO A 215 -9.04 -2.16 -9.64
C PRO A 215 -8.32 -3.51 -9.46
N CYS A 216 -7.73 -3.75 -8.28
CA CYS A 216 -7.03 -5.00 -7.94
C CYS A 216 -5.88 -5.33 -8.91
N LEU A 217 -4.98 -4.34 -9.13
CA LEU A 217 -3.82 -4.49 -10.01
C LEU A 217 -2.66 -5.25 -9.37
N LEU A 218 -2.77 -5.62 -8.10
CA LEU A 218 -1.74 -6.31 -7.35
C LEU A 218 -1.25 -7.63 -8.00
N TYR A 219 -2.06 -8.24 -8.87
CA TYR A 219 -1.69 -9.45 -9.62
C TYR A 219 -1.16 -9.17 -11.03
N THR A 220 -1.10 -7.93 -11.47
CA THR A 220 -0.49 -7.59 -12.75
C THR A 220 1.03 -7.59 -12.59
N SER A 221 1.68 -8.61 -13.12
CA SER A 221 3.13 -8.75 -13.05
C SER A 221 3.68 -9.42 -14.31
N ASP A 222 4.93 -9.12 -14.65
CA ASP A 222 5.64 -9.79 -15.74
C ASP A 222 5.79 -11.29 -15.50
N ALA A 223 5.76 -11.73 -14.23
CA ALA A 223 5.82 -13.15 -13.85
C ALA A 223 4.65 -13.98 -14.38
N ALA A 224 3.49 -13.36 -14.67
CA ALA A 224 2.36 -14.04 -15.30
C ALA A 224 2.63 -14.37 -16.78
N ASP A 225 3.44 -13.57 -17.47
CA ASP A 225 3.76 -13.75 -18.90
C ASP A 225 4.90 -14.76 -19.12
N ASP A 226 5.78 -14.96 -18.15
CA ASP A 226 6.88 -15.93 -18.22
C ASP A 226 6.40 -17.39 -18.16
N LEU A 227 5.16 -17.64 -17.72
CA LEU A 227 4.55 -18.98 -17.75
C LEU A 227 4.11 -19.42 -19.17
N PHE A 228 4.08 -18.49 -20.13
CA PHE A 228 3.68 -18.74 -21.53
C PHE A 228 4.83 -18.61 -22.52
N ARG A 229 6.05 -18.40 -22.06
CA ARG A 229 7.27 -18.43 -22.85
C ARG A 229 8.10 -19.68 -22.55
#